data_441e93d41a3775b64aa1e8beb4b936f2
#
_entry.id   441e93d41a3775b64aa1e8beb4b936f2
#
_cell.length_a   1.000
_cell.length_b   1.000
_cell.length_c   1.000
_cell.angle_alpha   90.00
_cell.angle_beta   90.00
_cell.angle_gamma   90.00
#
_symmetry.space_group_name_H-M   'P 1'
#
loop_
_entity.id
_entity.type
_entity.pdbx_description
1 polymer ?
#
loop_
_entity_poly.entity_id
_entity_poly.type
_entity_poly.pdbx_seq_one_letter_code
_entity_poly.pdbx_strand_id
1 'polypeptide(L)'
;DVYKRQVTSCEGKTIQVSTELEMETVSFQMGEFPVLKKEPVDLVITNTGNKVLELTGNTCVTVGIPCDRCLEQVKVEIPCHIERKLDMKLTDEERVNDLDESNYLTGMDLDVDRLVYLEVLMSWPLKVLCRDDCKGICSQCGKNLNDGPCGCAEEPKDPRMAAISDIFSKFKEV
;
A
#
# COMPACT_ATOMS: atom_id res chain seq x y z
N ASP A 1 25.66 -7.53 11.29
CA ASP A 1 26.94 -7.39 10.57
C ASP A 1 27.60 -8.74 10.21
N VAL A 2 27.58 -9.75 11.08
CA VAL A 2 28.22 -11.06 10.81
C VAL A 2 27.46 -11.86 9.76
N TYR A 3 26.14 -11.80 9.73
CA TYR A 3 25.29 -12.53 8.78
C TYR A 3 25.41 -12.01 7.34
N LYS A 4 25.56 -10.70 7.15
CA LYS A 4 25.66 -10.05 5.82
C LYS A 4 26.91 -10.51 5.04
N ARG A 5 28.07 -10.62 5.69
CA ARG A 5 29.31 -11.11 5.07
C ARG A 5 29.25 -12.58 4.65
N GLN A 6 28.47 -13.39 5.35
CA GLN A 6 28.38 -14.81 5.07
C GLN A 6 27.55 -15.14 3.83
N VAL A 7 26.54 -14.32 3.48
CA VAL A 7 25.68 -14.54 2.28
C VAL A 7 26.41 -14.20 1.01
N THR A 8 27.14 -13.09 1.02
CA THR A 8 27.85 -12.61 -0.18
C THR A 8 29.05 -13.43 -0.57
N SER A 9 29.62 -14.21 0.38
CA SER A 9 30.86 -14.97 0.15
C SER A 9 30.68 -16.36 -0.47
N CYS A 10 29.48 -16.93 -0.46
CA CYS A 10 29.25 -18.31 -0.95
C CYS A 10 28.03 -18.34 -1.87
N GLU A 11 28.23 -18.73 -3.14
CA GLU A 11 27.16 -19.01 -4.08
C GLU A 11 26.26 -20.14 -3.57
N GLY A 12 24.94 -20.02 -3.78
CA GLY A 12 23.95 -21.00 -3.36
C GLY A 12 23.59 -20.96 -1.87
N LYS A 13 24.16 -20.02 -1.09
CA LYS A 13 23.81 -19.87 0.32
C LYS A 13 22.49 -19.13 0.50
N THR A 14 21.59 -19.73 1.28
CA THR A 14 20.32 -19.12 1.67
C THR A 14 20.35 -18.78 3.16
N ILE A 15 19.84 -17.60 3.50
CA ILE A 15 19.63 -17.17 4.89
C ILE A 15 18.16 -16.79 5.06
N GLN A 16 17.59 -17.23 6.17
CA GLN A 16 16.26 -16.78 6.62
C GLN A 16 16.44 -15.76 7.74
N VAL A 17 15.74 -14.65 7.63
CA VAL A 17 15.74 -13.56 8.61
C VAL A 17 14.29 -13.22 8.92
N SER A 18 13.92 -13.28 10.19
CA SER A 18 12.64 -12.76 10.66
C SER A 18 12.89 -11.46 11.43
N THR A 19 12.21 -10.39 11.07
CA THR A 19 12.35 -9.09 11.71
C THR A 19 11.00 -8.44 11.93
N GLU A 20 10.89 -7.65 13.01
CA GLU A 20 9.72 -6.85 13.28
C GLU A 20 9.80 -5.52 12.52
N LEU A 21 8.65 -5.02 12.08
CA LEU A 21 8.55 -3.72 11.44
C LEU A 21 8.47 -2.62 12.50
N GLU A 22 9.19 -1.53 12.29
CA GLU A 22 9.16 -0.36 13.18
C GLU A 22 8.17 0.71 12.71
N MET A 23 7.81 0.72 11.40
CA MET A 23 6.92 1.72 10.83
C MET A 23 5.60 1.85 11.59
N GLU A 24 5.20 3.09 11.94
CA GLU A 24 3.94 3.40 12.62
C GLU A 24 2.91 4.06 11.70
N THR A 25 3.37 4.65 10.61
CA THR A 25 2.55 5.36 9.64
C THR A 25 2.99 5.07 8.21
N VAL A 26 2.05 5.05 7.29
CA VAL A 26 2.30 5.05 5.85
C VAL A 26 1.92 6.43 5.31
N SER A 27 2.91 7.18 4.83
CA SER A 27 2.73 8.57 4.38
C SER A 27 3.09 8.70 2.90
N PHE A 28 2.17 9.23 2.10
CA PHE A 28 2.40 9.56 0.68
C PHE A 28 1.51 10.72 0.24
N GLN A 29 1.47 11.05 -1.06
CA GLN A 29 0.77 12.23 -1.57
C GLN A 29 -0.71 12.36 -1.16
N MET A 30 -1.37 11.26 -0.85
CA MET A 30 -2.78 11.25 -0.43
C MET A 30 -2.99 11.49 1.07
N GLY A 31 -1.94 11.47 1.89
CA GLY A 31 -2.01 11.70 3.33
C GLY A 31 -1.15 10.76 4.16
N GLU A 32 -1.41 10.77 5.46
CA GLU A 32 -0.77 9.91 6.45
C GLU A 32 -1.80 8.92 7.01
N PHE A 33 -1.46 7.65 7.00
CA PHE A 33 -2.34 6.56 7.40
C PHE A 33 -1.69 5.77 8.53
N PRO A 34 -2.36 5.59 9.68
CA PRO A 34 -1.79 4.86 10.81
C PRO A 34 -1.72 3.36 10.51
N VAL A 35 -0.60 2.76 10.87
CA VAL A 35 -0.44 1.30 10.88
C VAL A 35 -1.05 0.77 12.17
N LEU A 36 -2.09 -0.04 12.05
CA LEU A 36 -2.85 -0.57 13.19
C LEU A 36 -2.32 -1.93 13.67
N LYS A 37 -1.83 -2.74 12.75
CA LYS A 37 -1.23 -4.04 13.03
C LYS A 37 -0.16 -4.32 12.00
N LYS A 38 0.90 -4.94 12.41
CA LYS A 38 2.02 -5.39 11.57
C LYS A 38 2.41 -6.80 11.98
N GLU A 39 2.67 -7.64 10.99
CA GLU A 39 3.19 -8.98 11.19
C GLU A 39 4.69 -8.97 10.96
N PRO A 40 5.46 -9.84 11.64
CA PRO A 40 6.88 -9.97 11.36
C PRO A 40 7.12 -10.26 9.88
N VAL A 41 8.22 -9.75 9.36
CA VAL A 41 8.65 -10.02 7.99
C VAL A 41 9.57 -11.21 7.98
N ASP A 42 9.17 -12.28 7.31
CA ASP A 42 10.00 -13.43 7.08
C ASP A 42 10.66 -13.29 5.70
N LEU A 43 11.94 -12.97 5.69
CA LEU A 43 12.75 -12.80 4.49
C LEU A 43 13.66 -14.01 4.28
N VAL A 44 13.69 -14.49 3.05
CA VAL A 44 14.65 -15.48 2.56
C VAL A 44 15.56 -14.77 1.56
N ILE A 45 16.85 -14.75 1.86
CA ILE A 45 17.87 -14.14 1.01
C ILE A 45 18.74 -15.27 0.44
N THR A 46 18.75 -15.42 -0.88
CA THR A 46 19.51 -16.45 -1.58
C THR A 46 20.55 -15.79 -2.49
N ASN A 47 21.80 -16.21 -2.35
CA ASN A 47 22.86 -15.81 -3.28
C ASN A 47 22.82 -16.74 -4.51
N THR A 48 22.33 -16.21 -5.63
CA THR A 48 22.23 -16.96 -6.89
C THR A 48 23.55 -17.01 -7.68
N GLY A 49 24.61 -16.47 -7.13
CA GLY A 49 25.91 -16.34 -7.78
C GLY A 49 26.08 -15.02 -8.52
N ASN A 50 27.26 -14.80 -9.06
CA ASN A 50 27.59 -13.61 -9.85
C ASN A 50 27.32 -12.27 -9.15
N LYS A 51 27.33 -12.26 -7.79
CA LYS A 51 26.95 -11.16 -6.89
C LYS A 51 25.48 -10.71 -7.01
N VAL A 52 24.59 -11.60 -7.44
CA VAL A 52 23.15 -11.35 -7.42
C VAL A 52 22.54 -12.02 -6.21
N LEU A 53 21.76 -11.25 -5.45
CA LEU A 53 20.97 -11.73 -4.33
C LEU A 53 19.49 -11.72 -4.72
N GLU A 54 18.81 -12.80 -4.42
CA GLU A 54 17.37 -12.93 -4.57
C GLU A 54 16.73 -12.86 -3.19
N LEU A 55 15.82 -11.89 -3.01
CA LEU A 55 15.03 -11.67 -1.80
C LEU A 55 13.62 -12.17 -2.06
N THR A 56 13.13 -13.04 -1.19
CA THR A 56 11.73 -13.45 -1.19
C THR A 56 11.19 -13.36 0.23
N GLY A 57 9.94 -12.94 0.37
CA GLY A 57 9.33 -12.85 1.70
C GLY A 57 7.87 -12.49 1.64
N ASN A 58 7.21 -12.63 2.80
CA ASN A 58 5.81 -12.30 2.95
C ASN A 58 5.60 -11.62 4.30
N THR A 59 4.69 -10.65 4.31
CA THR A 59 4.17 -10.06 5.53
C THR A 59 2.78 -9.50 5.27
N CYS A 60 2.08 -9.09 6.33
CA CYS A 60 0.80 -8.42 6.22
C CYS A 60 0.78 -7.20 7.12
N VAL A 61 0.38 -6.06 6.56
CA VAL A 61 0.26 -4.79 7.28
C VAL A 61 -1.19 -4.34 7.27
N THR A 62 -1.76 -4.08 8.45
CA THR A 62 -3.11 -3.53 8.57
C THR A 62 -3.04 -2.03 8.75
N VAL A 63 -3.62 -1.29 7.82
CA VAL A 63 -3.61 0.18 7.80
C VAL A 63 -5.02 0.72 8.05
N GLY A 64 -5.11 1.80 8.79
CA GLY A 64 -6.35 2.53 9.01
C GLY A 64 -6.58 3.52 7.87
N ILE A 65 -7.47 3.19 6.92
CA ILE A 65 -7.75 4.03 5.75
C ILE A 65 -9.18 4.58 5.86
N PRO A 66 -9.43 5.87 5.62
CA PRO A 66 -10.79 6.40 5.63
C PRO A 66 -11.61 5.84 4.46
N CYS A 67 -12.86 5.55 4.72
CA CYS A 67 -13.83 5.16 3.70
C CYS A 67 -13.99 6.28 2.66
N ASP A 68 -13.91 5.97 1.37
CA ASP A 68 -13.99 6.96 0.28
C ASP A 68 -15.35 7.69 0.19
N ARG A 69 -16.37 7.19 0.90
CA ARG A 69 -17.70 7.78 0.89
C ARG A 69 -18.08 8.49 2.19
N CYS A 70 -17.81 7.89 3.35
CA CYS A 70 -18.27 8.41 4.63
C CYS A 70 -17.14 8.88 5.56
N LEU A 71 -15.88 8.72 5.14
CA LEU A 71 -14.66 9.10 5.85
C LEU A 71 -14.45 8.35 7.18
N GLU A 72 -15.26 7.36 7.47
CA GLU A 72 -15.09 6.50 8.65
C GLU A 72 -13.86 5.62 8.47
N GLN A 73 -13.06 5.45 9.51
CA GLN A 73 -11.82 4.67 9.45
C GLN A 73 -12.11 3.18 9.26
N VAL A 74 -11.55 2.60 8.22
CA VAL A 74 -11.65 1.19 7.88
C VAL A 74 -10.29 0.54 8.11
N LYS A 75 -10.28 -0.65 8.70
CA LYS A 75 -9.09 -1.49 8.82
C LYS A 75 -8.91 -2.28 7.55
N VAL A 76 -7.84 -2.00 6.84
CA VAL A 76 -7.53 -2.65 5.57
C VAL A 76 -6.26 -3.49 5.75
N GLU A 77 -6.36 -4.77 5.50
CA GLU A 77 -5.22 -5.69 5.49
C GLU A 77 -4.58 -5.66 4.10
N ILE A 78 -3.30 -5.32 4.06
CA ILE A 78 -2.50 -5.23 2.84
C ILE A 78 -1.47 -6.35 2.89
N PRO A 79 -1.67 -7.43 2.12
CA PRO A 79 -0.67 -8.48 1.99
C PRO A 79 0.51 -7.96 1.15
N CYS A 80 1.72 -8.09 1.67
CA CYS A 80 2.95 -7.69 1.03
C CYS A 80 3.73 -8.93 0.57
N HIS A 81 3.98 -9.00 -0.71
CA HIS A 81 4.70 -10.09 -1.37
C HIS A 81 6.02 -9.54 -1.88
N ILE A 82 7.09 -9.89 -1.21
CA ILE A 82 8.42 -9.41 -1.53
C ILE A 82 9.09 -10.41 -2.47
N GLU A 83 9.42 -9.97 -3.68
CA GLU A 83 10.20 -10.73 -4.65
C GLU A 83 11.11 -9.76 -5.40
N ARG A 84 12.38 -9.71 -5.03
CA ARG A 84 13.35 -8.75 -5.56
C ARG A 84 14.67 -9.43 -5.89
N LYS A 85 15.30 -8.96 -6.98
CA LYS A 85 16.67 -9.35 -7.38
C LYS A 85 17.57 -8.13 -7.22
N LEU A 86 18.64 -8.29 -6.46
CA LEU A 86 19.61 -7.24 -6.18
C LEU A 86 20.93 -7.57 -6.84
N ASP A 87 21.37 -6.76 -7.81
CA ASP A 87 22.73 -6.85 -8.34
C ASP A 87 23.68 -6.03 -7.46
N MET A 88 24.53 -6.74 -6.75
CA MET A 88 25.53 -6.15 -5.83
C MET A 88 26.76 -5.61 -6.57
N LYS A 89 26.80 -5.67 -7.92
CA LYS A 89 27.86 -5.05 -8.72
C LYS A 89 27.60 -3.58 -8.97
N LEU A 90 26.31 -3.20 -9.02
CA LEU A 90 25.91 -1.82 -9.26
C LEU A 90 26.22 -0.95 -8.03
N THR A 91 26.73 0.24 -8.28
CA THR A 91 26.86 1.27 -7.25
C THR A 91 25.48 1.84 -6.89
N ASP A 92 25.38 2.50 -5.74
CA ASP A 92 24.11 3.12 -5.31
C ASP A 92 23.63 4.17 -6.33
N GLU A 93 24.55 4.88 -6.99
CA GLU A 93 24.25 5.87 -8.04
C GLU A 93 23.72 5.20 -9.32
N GLU A 94 24.27 4.05 -9.72
CA GLU A 94 23.83 3.30 -10.89
C GLU A 94 22.44 2.69 -10.67
N ARG A 95 22.12 2.22 -9.45
CA ARG A 95 20.79 1.71 -9.09
C ARG A 95 19.72 2.78 -9.18
N VAL A 96 20.01 4.01 -8.72
CA VAL A 96 19.08 5.14 -8.81
C VAL A 96 18.79 5.51 -10.27
N ASN A 97 19.79 5.41 -11.15
CA ASN A 97 19.64 5.74 -12.58
C ASN A 97 18.90 4.66 -13.38
N ASP A 98 18.92 3.41 -12.93
CA ASP A 98 18.32 2.27 -13.65
C ASP A 98 16.84 2.08 -13.37
N LEU A 99 16.15 3.10 -12.79
CA LEU A 99 14.74 3.07 -12.39
C LEU A 99 14.38 1.91 -11.42
N ASP A 100 15.37 1.16 -10.97
CA ASP A 100 15.22 0.23 -9.88
C ASP A 100 15.12 1.08 -8.61
N GLU A 101 13.91 1.24 -8.09
CA GLU A 101 13.60 2.02 -6.88
C GLU A 101 14.19 1.37 -5.62
N SER A 102 15.46 0.98 -5.66
CA SER A 102 16.16 0.29 -4.60
C SER A 102 16.63 1.22 -3.47
N ASN A 103 15.80 2.21 -3.15
CA ASN A 103 16.01 3.13 -2.02
C ASN A 103 16.06 2.42 -0.65
N TYR A 104 15.76 1.12 -0.61
CA TYR A 104 15.82 0.27 0.59
C TYR A 104 17.17 -0.42 0.78
N LEU A 105 18.12 -0.22 -0.13
CA LEU A 105 19.47 -0.79 -0.03
C LEU A 105 20.51 0.35 -0.03
N THR A 106 21.34 0.41 1.01
CA THR A 106 22.47 1.33 1.10
C THR A 106 23.75 0.52 1.29
N GLY A 107 24.56 0.42 0.24
CA GLY A 107 25.73 -0.44 0.24
C GLY A 107 25.34 -1.90 0.45
N MET A 108 25.55 -2.41 1.68
CA MET A 108 25.20 -3.78 2.08
C MET A 108 24.08 -3.83 3.14
N ASP A 109 23.51 -2.68 3.49
CA ASP A 109 22.45 -2.58 4.49
C ASP A 109 21.09 -2.54 3.84
N LEU A 110 20.23 -3.52 4.21
CA LEU A 110 18.85 -3.63 3.77
C LEU A 110 17.94 -2.98 4.81
N ASP A 111 17.21 -1.94 4.39
CA ASP A 111 16.15 -1.31 5.16
C ASP A 111 14.83 -2.05 4.89
N VAL A 112 14.43 -2.89 5.83
CA VAL A 112 13.24 -3.74 5.69
C VAL A 112 11.96 -2.93 5.80
N ASP A 113 11.90 -1.91 6.66
CA ASP A 113 10.74 -1.04 6.78
C ASP A 113 10.47 -0.31 5.47
N ARG A 114 11.52 0.20 4.83
CA ARG A 114 11.40 0.87 3.55
C ARG A 114 11.01 -0.08 2.41
N LEU A 115 11.54 -1.29 2.41
CA LEU A 115 11.15 -2.33 1.47
C LEU A 115 9.66 -2.67 1.59
N VAL A 116 9.18 -2.92 2.82
CA VAL A 116 7.75 -3.21 3.06
C VAL A 116 6.88 -1.99 2.77
N TYR A 117 7.34 -0.78 3.09
CA TYR A 117 6.64 0.45 2.73
C TYR A 117 6.36 0.54 1.22
N LEU A 118 7.34 0.23 0.37
CA LEU A 118 7.16 0.21 -1.08
C LEU A 118 6.16 -0.87 -1.52
N GLU A 119 6.21 -2.07 -0.91
CA GLU A 119 5.22 -3.12 -1.21
C GLU A 119 3.79 -2.71 -0.80
N VAL A 120 3.64 -2.04 0.35
CA VAL A 120 2.36 -1.47 0.79
C VAL A 120 1.84 -0.46 -0.23
N LEU A 121 2.69 0.43 -0.75
CA LEU A 121 2.29 1.41 -1.77
C LEU A 121 1.87 0.74 -3.09
N MET A 122 2.59 -0.29 -3.54
CA MET A 122 2.24 -1.02 -4.76
C MET A 122 0.95 -1.82 -4.63
N SER A 123 0.67 -2.33 -3.42
CA SER A 123 -0.54 -3.10 -3.11
C SER A 123 -1.69 -2.22 -2.57
N TRP A 124 -1.55 -0.88 -2.67
CA TRP A 124 -2.54 0.04 -2.13
C TRP A 124 -3.90 -0.14 -2.80
N PRO A 125 -5.00 -0.27 -2.04
CA PRO A 125 -6.31 -0.48 -2.60
C PRO A 125 -6.80 0.76 -3.37
N LEU A 126 -7.35 0.56 -4.55
CA LEU A 126 -7.93 1.62 -5.38
C LEU A 126 -9.21 2.21 -4.79
N LYS A 127 -9.88 1.47 -3.92
CA LYS A 127 -11.15 1.87 -3.31
C LYS A 127 -11.31 1.23 -1.95
N VAL A 128 -11.64 2.05 -0.96
CA VAL A 128 -11.91 1.61 0.41
C VAL A 128 -13.31 2.01 0.82
N LEU A 129 -14.13 1.02 1.19
CA LEU A 129 -15.48 1.25 1.68
C LEU A 129 -15.66 0.58 3.05
N CYS A 130 -16.34 1.25 3.98
CA CYS A 130 -16.71 0.65 5.26
C CYS A 130 -17.72 -0.50 5.08
N ARG A 131 -18.54 -0.44 4.02
CA ARG A 131 -19.50 -1.46 3.56
C ARG A 131 -19.91 -1.18 2.12
N ASP A 132 -20.34 -2.17 1.40
CA ASP A 132 -20.69 -2.08 -0.03
C ASP A 132 -21.83 -1.08 -0.30
N ASP A 133 -22.81 -1.03 0.61
CA ASP A 133 -23.98 -0.15 0.57
C ASP A 133 -23.77 1.20 1.26
N CYS A 134 -22.52 1.60 1.51
CA CYS A 134 -22.21 2.86 2.18
C CYS A 134 -22.87 4.05 1.48
N LYS A 135 -23.69 4.81 2.21
CA LYS A 135 -24.44 5.96 1.70
C LYS A 135 -23.60 7.23 1.62
N GLY A 136 -22.42 7.24 2.27
CA GLY A 136 -21.53 8.38 2.28
C GLY A 136 -21.94 9.47 3.29
N ILE A 137 -21.45 10.67 3.04
CA ILE A 137 -21.77 11.90 3.80
C ILE A 137 -22.70 12.80 3.01
N CYS A 138 -23.49 13.59 3.72
CA CYS A 138 -24.31 14.63 3.12
C CYS A 138 -23.40 15.74 2.57
N SER A 139 -23.63 16.15 1.31
CA SER A 139 -22.85 17.22 0.65
C SER A 139 -23.04 18.60 1.29
N GLN A 140 -24.15 18.82 1.99
CA GLN A 140 -24.45 20.11 2.61
C GLN A 140 -23.95 20.23 4.05
N CYS A 141 -24.18 19.20 4.88
CA CYS A 141 -23.90 19.29 6.32
C CYS A 141 -22.81 18.32 6.79
N GLY A 142 -22.27 17.46 5.92
CA GLY A 142 -21.24 16.49 6.29
C GLY A 142 -21.70 15.33 7.17
N LYS A 143 -23.00 15.23 7.52
CA LYS A 143 -23.51 14.14 8.34
C LYS A 143 -23.33 12.80 7.63
N ASN A 144 -22.88 11.78 8.35
CA ASN A 144 -22.82 10.41 7.84
C ASN A 144 -24.25 9.89 7.60
N LEU A 145 -24.58 9.61 6.34
CA LEU A 145 -25.90 9.15 5.92
C LEU A 145 -26.15 7.68 6.28
N ASN A 146 -25.13 6.97 6.71
CA ASN A 146 -25.29 5.61 7.23
C ASN A 146 -25.98 5.60 8.60
N ASP A 147 -25.86 6.68 9.38
CA ASP A 147 -26.47 6.86 10.71
C ASP A 147 -27.91 7.38 10.61
N GLY A 148 -28.40 7.59 9.40
CA GLY A 148 -29.76 8.06 9.13
C GLY A 148 -29.81 9.34 8.29
N PRO A 149 -30.99 9.70 7.81
CA PRO A 149 -31.16 10.89 6.95
C PRO A 149 -30.79 12.16 7.69
N CYS A 150 -30.23 13.11 6.97
CA CYS A 150 -30.06 14.47 7.45
C CYS A 150 -31.33 15.30 7.14
N GLY A 151 -31.54 16.38 7.88
CA GLY A 151 -32.67 17.32 7.64
C GLY A 151 -32.44 18.32 6.52
N CYS A 152 -31.37 18.16 5.73
CA CYS A 152 -31.07 19.06 4.62
C CYS A 152 -32.02 18.80 3.45
N ALA A 153 -32.51 19.87 2.83
CA ALA A 153 -33.25 19.75 1.57
C ALA A 153 -32.31 19.19 0.46
N GLU A 154 -32.82 18.31 -0.37
CA GLU A 154 -32.09 17.93 -1.59
C GLU A 154 -31.88 19.19 -2.44
N GLU A 155 -30.63 19.47 -2.80
CA GLU A 155 -30.37 20.56 -3.74
C GLU A 155 -31.12 20.30 -5.06
N PRO A 156 -31.80 21.31 -5.60
CA PRO A 156 -32.41 21.18 -6.92
C PRO A 156 -31.27 20.86 -7.90
N LYS A 157 -31.38 19.71 -8.59
CA LYS A 157 -30.40 19.33 -9.61
C LYS A 157 -30.26 20.47 -10.61
N ASP A 158 -29.03 20.83 -10.95
CA ASP A 158 -28.77 21.86 -11.96
C ASP A 158 -29.65 21.59 -13.20
N PRO A 159 -30.46 22.58 -13.64
CA PRO A 159 -31.36 22.39 -14.78
C PRO A 159 -30.66 21.92 -16.05
N ARG A 160 -29.36 22.21 -16.19
CA ARG A 160 -28.54 21.77 -17.32
C ARG A 160 -28.25 20.25 -17.26
N MET A 161 -28.23 19.69 -16.06
CA MET A 161 -28.02 18.26 -15.84
C MET A 161 -29.33 17.45 -15.85
N ALA A 162 -30.49 18.12 -15.76
CA ALA A 162 -31.78 17.46 -15.78
C ALA A 162 -32.01 16.69 -17.10
N ALA A 163 -31.67 17.28 -18.23
CA ALA A 163 -31.79 16.64 -19.55
C ALA A 163 -30.91 15.39 -19.68
N ILE A 164 -29.70 15.40 -19.08
CA ILE A 164 -28.79 14.26 -19.05
C ILE A 164 -29.35 13.16 -18.13
N SER A 165 -29.87 13.55 -16.97
CA SER A 165 -30.48 12.62 -16.00
C SER A 165 -31.68 11.89 -16.61
N ASP A 166 -32.51 12.58 -17.41
CA ASP A 166 -33.68 12.02 -18.11
C ASP A 166 -33.27 11.00 -19.19
N ILE A 167 -32.16 11.27 -19.87
CA ILE A 167 -31.60 10.31 -20.84
C ILE A 167 -31.13 9.04 -20.13
N PHE A 168 -30.36 9.16 -19.03
CA PHE A 168 -29.87 8.02 -18.26
C PHE A 168 -30.99 7.21 -17.60
N SER A 169 -32.08 7.82 -17.15
CA SER A 169 -33.21 7.10 -16.57
C SER A 169 -33.92 6.21 -17.60
N LYS A 170 -34.02 6.67 -18.86
CA LYS A 170 -34.61 5.89 -19.97
C LYS A 170 -33.75 4.68 -20.38
N PHE A 171 -32.44 4.72 -20.15
CA PHE A 171 -31.56 3.56 -20.42
C PHE A 171 -31.56 2.51 -19.31
N LYS A 172 -32.10 2.79 -18.14
CA LYS A 172 -32.22 1.82 -17.03
C LYS A 172 -33.50 0.96 -17.08
N GLU A 173 -34.40 1.29 -17.96
CA GLU A 173 -35.70 0.56 -18.13
C GLU A 173 -35.70 -0.45 -19.28
N VAL A 174 -34.50 -0.83 -19.81
CA VAL A 174 -34.36 -1.86 -20.85
C VAL A 174 -33.62 -3.06 -20.30
#